data_052106d4b5d950b5bdd0ba0dcc561144
#
_entry.id   052106d4b5d950b5bdd0ba0dcc561144
#
_cell.length_a   1.000
_cell.length_b   1.000
_cell.length_c   1.000
_cell.angle_alpha   90.00
_cell.angle_beta   90.00
_cell.angle_gamma   90.00
#
_symmetry.space_group_name_H-M   'P 1'
#
loop_
_entity.id
_entity.type
_entity.pdbx_description
1 polymer ?
#
loop_
_entity_poly.entity_id
_entity_poly.type
_entity_poly.pdbx_seq_one_letter_code
_entity_poly.pdbx_strand_id
1 'polypeptide(L)'
;PCRLRSASSSLAEGTIKMKKIQIISDKNKKSLRIKSILLNELSKSKINFHKLSIVIGGDGFMLQTLKKNKGNNKSYYGINSGNYGFLMNKFSKGKIIRNLQKAKMITISPLEMIVKNIKNQTRRYIAINEVSVLRQSRQAASLSITYGSKQIIKKLISDGALVSTPAGSTAYNLSVHGPILSLDSNKLSIVPISPFRPRRWKGKIINDRSRIIISNLNPKKRPISAVADNSEVRNAKKIIIKTNKKIKFNLLYDQSRSLQKKIKIEQLRKETS
;
A
#
# COMPACT_ATOMS: atom_id res chain seq x y z
N PRO A 1 -37.27 -68.13 13.56
CA PRO A 1 -37.52 -66.77 13.18
C PRO A 1 -36.21 -66.03 12.99
N CYS A 2 -35.85 -65.92 11.74
CA CYS A 2 -34.59 -65.27 11.31
C CYS A 2 -34.90 -63.80 11.02
N ARG A 3 -34.31 -62.86 11.74
CA ARG A 3 -34.43 -61.44 11.47
C ARG A 3 -33.31 -61.02 10.56
N LEU A 4 -33.68 -60.66 9.33
CA LEU A 4 -32.84 -59.94 8.36
C LEU A 4 -32.56 -58.53 8.89
N ARG A 5 -31.28 -58.19 9.13
CA ARG A 5 -30.83 -56.82 9.34
C ARG A 5 -30.52 -56.19 7.99
N SER A 6 -31.27 -55.16 7.65
CA SER A 6 -31.00 -54.31 6.50
C SER A 6 -29.79 -53.41 6.84
N ALA A 7 -28.73 -53.54 6.05
CA ALA A 7 -27.61 -52.63 6.12
C ALA A 7 -27.97 -51.35 5.31
N SER A 8 -28.21 -50.25 5.99
CA SER A 8 -28.32 -48.94 5.37
C SER A 8 -26.91 -48.40 5.14
N SER A 9 -26.51 -48.37 3.88
CA SER A 9 -25.29 -47.66 3.44
C SER A 9 -25.52 -46.18 3.57
N SER A 10 -24.96 -45.55 4.61
CA SER A 10 -24.84 -44.11 4.69
C SER A 10 -23.71 -43.66 3.77
N LEU A 11 -24.05 -43.24 2.56
CA LEU A 11 -23.19 -42.42 1.73
C LEU A 11 -23.00 -41.08 2.43
N ALA A 12 -21.87 -40.91 3.10
CA ALA A 12 -21.41 -39.60 3.60
C ALA A 12 -21.08 -38.75 2.40
N GLU A 13 -22.04 -37.92 1.95
CA GLU A 13 -21.75 -36.80 1.06
C GLU A 13 -20.78 -35.83 1.74
N GLY A 14 -19.51 -35.99 1.43
CA GLY A 14 -18.47 -35.03 1.76
C GLY A 14 -18.72 -33.73 1.03
N THR A 15 -19.49 -32.84 1.63
CA THR A 15 -19.69 -31.47 1.13
C THR A 15 -18.35 -30.75 1.17
N ILE A 16 -17.59 -30.78 0.06
CA ILE A 16 -16.41 -29.96 -0.13
C ILE A 16 -16.89 -28.51 -0.14
N LYS A 17 -16.80 -27.84 1.01
CA LYS A 17 -17.01 -26.39 1.12
C LYS A 17 -16.02 -25.69 0.20
N MET A 18 -16.44 -25.36 -1.03
CA MET A 18 -15.68 -24.50 -1.94
C MET A 18 -15.41 -23.17 -1.21
N LYS A 19 -14.17 -22.93 -0.82
CA LYS A 19 -13.75 -21.67 -0.20
C LYS A 19 -13.89 -20.57 -1.23
N LYS A 20 -14.99 -19.82 -1.18
CA LYS A 20 -15.35 -18.76 -2.12
C LYS A 20 -14.25 -17.71 -2.22
N ILE A 21 -13.85 -17.39 -3.45
CA ILE A 21 -13.09 -16.18 -3.78
C ILE A 21 -13.91 -14.98 -3.28
N GLN A 22 -13.27 -14.10 -2.50
CA GLN A 22 -13.90 -12.87 -2.06
C GLN A 22 -13.72 -11.79 -3.13
N ILE A 23 -14.82 -11.22 -3.65
CA ILE A 23 -14.78 -10.11 -4.59
C ILE A 23 -15.24 -8.84 -3.90
N ILE A 24 -14.34 -7.85 -3.82
CA ILE A 24 -14.56 -6.55 -3.19
C ILE A 24 -14.47 -5.48 -4.28
N SER A 25 -15.49 -4.64 -4.43
CA SER A 25 -15.49 -3.55 -5.41
C SER A 25 -15.86 -2.23 -4.75
N ASP A 26 -15.31 -1.13 -5.25
CA ASP A 26 -15.85 0.18 -4.94
C ASP A 26 -17.24 0.38 -5.60
N LYS A 27 -17.89 1.51 -5.32
CA LYS A 27 -19.25 1.82 -5.80
C LYS A 27 -19.29 2.45 -7.19
N ASN A 28 -18.16 2.58 -7.89
CA ASN A 28 -18.09 3.17 -9.22
C ASN A 28 -18.81 2.26 -10.24
N LYS A 29 -19.59 2.85 -11.16
CA LYS A 29 -20.30 2.11 -12.23
C LYS A 29 -19.40 1.17 -13.01
N LYS A 30 -18.18 1.61 -13.35
CA LYS A 30 -17.19 0.81 -14.06
C LYS A 30 -16.71 -0.40 -13.25
N SER A 31 -16.49 -0.22 -11.94
CA SER A 31 -16.12 -1.31 -11.03
C SER A 31 -17.22 -2.36 -10.89
N LEU A 32 -18.47 -1.92 -10.78
CA LEU A 32 -19.63 -2.81 -10.70
C LEU A 32 -19.82 -3.62 -11.99
N ARG A 33 -19.62 -2.98 -13.16
CA ARG A 33 -19.63 -3.68 -14.47
C ARG A 33 -18.52 -4.73 -14.56
N ILE A 34 -17.30 -4.41 -14.14
CA ILE A 34 -16.18 -5.35 -14.09
C ILE A 34 -16.50 -6.51 -13.16
N LYS A 35 -17.09 -6.24 -11.99
CA LYS A 35 -17.52 -7.26 -11.02
C LYS A 35 -18.51 -8.24 -11.63
N SER A 36 -19.53 -7.77 -12.36
CA SER A 36 -20.52 -8.61 -13.04
C SER A 36 -19.87 -9.53 -14.07
N ILE A 37 -18.98 -8.98 -14.92
CA ILE A 37 -18.23 -9.77 -15.92
C ILE A 37 -17.37 -10.84 -15.22
N LEU A 38 -16.66 -10.47 -14.15
CA LEU A 38 -15.79 -11.39 -13.40
C LEU A 38 -16.59 -12.53 -12.76
N LEU A 39 -17.76 -12.23 -12.16
CA LEU A 39 -18.63 -13.27 -11.60
C LEU A 39 -19.06 -14.28 -12.65
N ASN A 40 -19.42 -13.83 -13.85
CA ASN A 40 -19.80 -14.70 -14.95
C ASN A 40 -18.60 -15.54 -15.48
N GLU A 41 -17.39 -14.97 -15.53
CA GLU A 41 -16.19 -15.75 -15.90
C GLU A 41 -15.83 -16.80 -14.83
N LEU A 42 -15.92 -16.45 -13.57
CA LEU A 42 -15.60 -17.36 -12.45
C LEU A 42 -16.63 -18.51 -12.31
N SER A 43 -17.92 -18.23 -12.55
CA SER A 43 -18.96 -19.29 -12.48
C SER A 43 -18.76 -20.39 -13.52
N LYS A 44 -18.15 -20.05 -14.66
CA LYS A 44 -17.82 -21.00 -15.74
C LYS A 44 -16.50 -21.75 -15.53
N SER A 45 -15.72 -21.34 -14.51
CA SER A 45 -14.41 -21.93 -14.24
C SER A 45 -14.48 -22.96 -13.11
N LYS A 46 -13.82 -24.12 -13.29
CA LYS A 46 -13.65 -25.14 -12.25
C LYS A 46 -12.47 -24.87 -11.31
N ILE A 47 -11.88 -23.64 -11.35
CA ILE A 47 -10.64 -23.34 -10.63
C ILE A 47 -10.95 -22.89 -9.21
N ASN A 48 -10.29 -23.52 -8.28
CA ASN A 48 -10.40 -23.19 -6.85
C ASN A 48 -9.15 -22.39 -6.40
N PHE A 49 -9.36 -21.15 -5.98
CA PHE A 49 -8.31 -20.32 -5.39
C PHE A 49 -8.50 -20.24 -3.88
N HIS A 50 -7.53 -20.77 -3.13
CA HIS A 50 -7.56 -20.66 -1.67
C HIS A 50 -7.12 -19.27 -1.19
N LYS A 51 -7.88 -18.69 -0.25
CA LYS A 51 -7.53 -17.42 0.43
C LYS A 51 -7.24 -16.25 -0.52
N LEU A 52 -8.00 -16.14 -1.62
CA LEU A 52 -7.88 -15.05 -2.60
C LEU A 52 -8.98 -14.00 -2.39
N SER A 53 -8.58 -12.73 -2.40
CA SER A 53 -9.49 -11.58 -2.51
C SER A 53 -9.19 -10.82 -3.80
N ILE A 54 -10.21 -10.64 -4.66
CA ILE A 54 -10.11 -9.82 -5.85
C ILE A 54 -10.68 -8.45 -5.51
N VAL A 55 -9.87 -7.40 -5.68
CA VAL A 55 -10.23 -6.02 -5.34
C VAL A 55 -10.38 -5.23 -6.64
N ILE A 56 -11.56 -4.67 -6.88
CA ILE A 56 -11.89 -3.90 -8.09
C ILE A 56 -12.06 -2.44 -7.71
N GLY A 57 -11.21 -1.55 -8.25
CA GLY A 57 -11.18 -0.14 -7.91
C GLY A 57 -9.90 0.54 -8.36
N GLY A 58 -9.51 1.62 -7.70
CA GLY A 58 -8.21 2.27 -7.83
C GLY A 58 -7.25 1.91 -6.70
N ASP A 59 -6.01 2.44 -6.75
CA ASP A 59 -4.99 2.22 -5.71
C ASP A 59 -5.48 2.62 -4.31
N GLY A 60 -6.18 3.76 -4.18
CA GLY A 60 -6.73 4.21 -2.90
C GLY A 60 -7.71 3.19 -2.27
N PHE A 61 -8.56 2.55 -3.09
CA PHE A 61 -9.47 1.51 -2.63
C PHE A 61 -8.73 0.23 -2.22
N MET A 62 -7.67 -0.13 -2.96
CA MET A 62 -6.77 -1.23 -2.58
C MET A 62 -6.13 -0.97 -1.23
N LEU A 63 -5.55 0.22 -1.01
CA LEU A 63 -4.93 0.60 0.27
C LEU A 63 -5.91 0.49 1.44
N GLN A 64 -7.14 0.99 1.28
CA GLN A 64 -8.19 0.87 2.30
C GLN A 64 -8.55 -0.59 2.59
N THR A 65 -8.66 -1.40 1.52
CA THR A 65 -9.00 -2.82 1.64
C THR A 65 -7.91 -3.58 2.39
N LEU A 66 -6.64 -3.34 2.06
CA LEU A 66 -5.51 -3.95 2.74
C LEU A 66 -5.46 -3.56 4.22
N LYS A 67 -5.63 -2.26 4.55
CA LYS A 67 -5.65 -1.77 5.94
C LYS A 67 -6.78 -2.39 6.77
N LYS A 68 -7.99 -2.51 6.21
CA LYS A 68 -9.13 -3.15 6.89
C LYS A 68 -8.90 -4.65 7.15
N ASN A 69 -8.16 -5.30 6.28
CA ASN A 69 -7.89 -6.74 6.34
C ASN A 69 -6.48 -7.07 6.84
N LYS A 70 -5.82 -6.16 7.56
CA LYS A 70 -4.51 -6.42 8.16
C LYS A 70 -4.56 -7.66 9.06
N GLY A 71 -3.55 -8.53 8.93
CA GLY A 71 -3.48 -9.79 9.68
C GLY A 71 -4.22 -10.96 9.04
N ASN A 72 -5.03 -10.75 7.99
CA ASN A 72 -5.60 -11.84 7.21
C ASN A 72 -4.52 -12.40 6.28
N ASN A 73 -4.20 -13.67 6.40
CA ASN A 73 -3.23 -14.34 5.53
C ASN A 73 -3.86 -14.66 4.15
N LYS A 74 -4.35 -13.61 3.45
CA LYS A 74 -4.96 -13.68 2.13
C LYS A 74 -4.06 -13.07 1.08
N SER A 75 -4.18 -13.54 -0.16
CA SER A 75 -3.59 -12.90 -1.33
C SER A 75 -4.60 -11.95 -1.96
N TYR A 76 -4.13 -10.82 -2.48
CA TYR A 76 -4.97 -9.79 -3.08
C TYR A 76 -4.60 -9.60 -4.54
N TYR A 77 -5.59 -9.73 -5.41
CA TYR A 77 -5.44 -9.42 -6.84
C TYR A 77 -6.26 -8.17 -7.15
N GLY A 78 -5.57 -7.07 -7.39
CA GLY A 78 -6.22 -5.80 -7.74
C GLY A 78 -6.57 -5.72 -9.21
N ILE A 79 -7.78 -5.29 -9.55
CA ILE A 79 -8.22 -4.98 -10.91
C ILE A 79 -8.52 -3.49 -10.99
N ASN A 80 -7.78 -2.77 -11.85
CA ASN A 80 -7.97 -1.33 -12.02
C ASN A 80 -9.25 -1.03 -12.81
N SER A 81 -10.13 -0.25 -12.20
CA SER A 81 -11.32 0.32 -12.84
C SER A 81 -11.14 1.79 -13.22
N GLY A 82 -10.11 2.46 -12.69
CA GLY A 82 -9.74 3.83 -13.03
C GLY A 82 -8.84 3.90 -14.26
N ASN A 83 -8.19 5.06 -14.42
CA ASN A 83 -7.26 5.28 -15.52
C ASN A 83 -5.92 4.61 -15.26
N TYR A 84 -5.39 4.71 -14.02
CA TYR A 84 -4.08 4.18 -13.62
C TYR A 84 -4.11 3.61 -12.20
N GLY A 85 -3.20 2.68 -11.95
CA GLY A 85 -2.93 2.13 -10.63
C GLY A 85 -1.62 1.36 -10.66
N PHE A 86 -0.72 1.67 -9.71
CA PHE A 86 0.55 0.96 -9.56
C PHE A 86 0.37 -0.36 -8.80
N LEU A 87 -0.59 -0.40 -7.85
CA LEU A 87 -0.91 -1.60 -7.07
C LEU A 87 -1.92 -2.52 -7.78
N MET A 88 -2.51 -2.07 -8.89
CA MET A 88 -3.59 -2.76 -9.58
C MET A 88 -3.12 -3.38 -10.91
N ASN A 89 -3.77 -4.48 -11.33
CA ASN A 89 -3.62 -5.07 -12.66
C ASN A 89 -4.63 -4.46 -13.63
N LYS A 90 -4.34 -4.52 -14.92
CA LYS A 90 -5.28 -4.06 -15.96
C LYS A 90 -6.44 -5.05 -16.09
N PHE A 91 -7.66 -4.57 -16.19
CA PHE A 91 -8.78 -5.40 -16.56
C PHE A 91 -8.62 -5.92 -18.00
N SER A 92 -8.76 -7.21 -18.19
CA SER A 92 -8.73 -7.87 -19.51
C SER A 92 -9.83 -8.93 -19.56
N LYS A 93 -10.97 -8.57 -20.18
CA LYS A 93 -12.11 -9.49 -20.35
C LYS A 93 -11.67 -10.80 -21.03
N GLY A 94 -12.15 -11.94 -20.55
CA GLY A 94 -11.83 -13.27 -21.07
C GLY A 94 -10.43 -13.80 -20.73
N LYS A 95 -9.59 -13.00 -20.04
CA LYS A 95 -8.20 -13.39 -19.69
C LYS A 95 -7.93 -13.40 -18.18
N ILE A 96 -8.92 -13.06 -17.34
CA ILE A 96 -8.71 -12.86 -15.90
C ILE A 96 -8.25 -14.14 -15.22
N ILE A 97 -8.89 -15.26 -15.52
CA ILE A 97 -8.56 -16.56 -14.92
C ILE A 97 -7.14 -16.98 -15.29
N ARG A 98 -6.78 -16.88 -16.56
CA ARG A 98 -5.42 -17.17 -17.05
C ARG A 98 -4.38 -16.27 -16.39
N ASN A 99 -4.69 -14.97 -16.21
CA ASN A 99 -3.80 -14.03 -15.57
C ASN A 99 -3.63 -14.35 -14.08
N LEU A 100 -4.70 -14.68 -13.37
CA LEU A 100 -4.65 -15.11 -11.96
C LEU A 100 -3.78 -16.35 -11.75
N GLN A 101 -3.89 -17.35 -12.65
CA GLN A 101 -3.08 -18.57 -12.57
C GLN A 101 -1.59 -18.31 -12.77
N LYS A 102 -1.24 -17.31 -13.59
CA LYS A 102 0.15 -16.93 -13.91
C LYS A 102 0.67 -15.77 -13.07
N ALA A 103 -0.14 -15.23 -12.16
CA ALA A 103 0.22 -14.06 -11.35
C ALA A 103 1.41 -14.38 -10.43
N LYS A 104 2.35 -13.44 -10.34
CA LYS A 104 3.45 -13.49 -9.38
C LYS A 104 3.01 -12.85 -8.06
N MET A 105 3.33 -13.49 -6.96
CA MET A 105 3.08 -12.95 -5.63
C MET A 105 4.26 -12.09 -5.18
N ILE A 106 3.94 -10.88 -4.71
CA ILE A 106 4.89 -9.97 -4.07
C ILE A 106 4.35 -9.66 -2.68
N THR A 107 5.18 -9.84 -1.67
CA THR A 107 4.83 -9.54 -0.28
C THR A 107 5.38 -8.18 0.09
N ILE A 108 4.52 -7.27 0.55
CA ILE A 108 4.90 -5.94 1.04
C ILE A 108 4.60 -5.82 2.53
N SER A 109 5.41 -5.03 3.24
CA SER A 109 5.21 -4.69 4.65
C SER A 109 4.99 -3.19 4.78
N PRO A 110 3.98 -2.74 5.57
CA PRO A 110 3.71 -1.32 5.76
C PRO A 110 4.74 -0.66 6.69
N LEU A 111 4.80 0.66 6.65
CA LEU A 111 5.40 1.47 7.71
C LEU A 111 4.46 1.54 8.91
N GLU A 112 5.02 1.51 10.11
CA GLU A 112 4.37 1.94 11.33
C GLU A 112 4.82 3.37 11.65
N MET A 113 3.86 4.28 11.74
CA MET A 113 4.06 5.66 12.18
C MET A 113 3.61 5.81 13.63
N ILE A 114 4.49 6.26 14.51
CA ILE A 114 4.20 6.61 15.89
C ILE A 114 4.47 8.10 16.04
N VAL A 115 3.44 8.87 16.34
CA VAL A 115 3.52 10.33 16.47
C VAL A 115 3.29 10.74 17.92
N LYS A 116 4.19 11.54 18.48
CA LYS A 116 3.99 12.29 19.73
C LYS A 116 3.72 13.74 19.35
N ASN A 117 2.55 14.28 19.74
CA ASN A 117 2.18 15.66 19.49
C ASN A 117 2.69 16.61 20.61
N ILE A 118 2.44 17.92 20.46
CA ILE A 118 2.84 18.93 21.45
C ILE A 118 2.18 18.76 22.82
N LYS A 119 1.01 18.13 22.89
CA LYS A 119 0.30 17.78 24.14
C LYS A 119 0.78 16.45 24.75
N ASN A 120 1.91 15.90 24.26
CA ASN A 120 2.48 14.60 24.65
C ASN A 120 1.58 13.38 24.38
N GLN A 121 0.48 13.53 23.63
CA GLN A 121 -0.36 12.42 23.23
C GLN A 121 0.33 11.61 22.13
N THR A 122 0.24 10.27 22.23
CA THR A 122 0.82 9.36 21.24
C THR A 122 -0.27 8.72 20.38
N ARG A 123 -0.09 8.74 19.07
CA ARG A 123 -0.96 8.08 18.08
C ARG A 123 -0.14 7.12 17.24
N ARG A 124 -0.77 6.02 16.79
CA ARG A 124 -0.13 5.00 15.95
C ARG A 124 -0.98 4.71 14.72
N TYR A 125 -0.35 4.70 13.55
CA TYR A 125 -0.98 4.36 12.27
C TYR A 125 -0.05 3.50 11.44
N ILE A 126 -0.60 2.83 10.40
CA ILE A 126 0.18 2.14 9.38
C ILE A 126 0.03 2.88 8.05
N ALA A 127 1.12 2.92 7.29
CA ALA A 127 1.14 3.43 5.92
C ALA A 127 1.66 2.34 4.99
N ILE A 128 0.95 2.11 3.90
CA ILE A 128 1.38 1.16 2.86
C ILE A 128 2.28 1.88 1.87
N ASN A 129 1.93 3.11 1.48
CA ASN A 129 2.72 3.92 0.58
C ASN A 129 3.80 4.71 1.33
N GLU A 130 3.40 5.72 2.09
CA GLU A 130 4.35 6.65 2.72
C GLU A 130 3.83 7.24 4.02
N VAL A 131 4.78 7.74 4.78
CA VAL A 131 4.54 8.70 5.87
C VAL A 131 5.07 10.05 5.42
N SER A 132 4.21 11.05 5.30
CA SER A 132 4.59 12.43 5.00
C SER A 132 4.48 13.32 6.23
N VAL A 133 5.38 14.29 6.33
CA VAL A 133 5.38 15.34 7.34
C VAL A 133 5.28 16.66 6.59
N LEU A 134 4.25 17.45 6.90
CA LEU A 134 3.92 18.69 6.21
C LEU A 134 3.78 19.85 7.18
N ARG A 135 4.21 21.05 6.77
CA ARG A 135 3.95 22.28 7.53
C ARG A 135 2.44 22.57 7.61
N GLN A 136 1.98 23.08 8.75
CA GLN A 136 0.59 23.47 8.98
C GLN A 136 0.34 24.97 8.81
N SER A 137 1.40 25.76 8.65
CA SER A 137 1.32 27.21 8.50
C SER A 137 2.08 27.66 7.26
N ARG A 138 2.04 28.97 6.96
CA ARG A 138 2.82 29.57 5.88
C ARG A 138 4.34 29.48 6.13
N GLN A 139 4.78 29.33 7.37
CA GLN A 139 6.19 29.18 7.71
C GLN A 139 6.68 27.78 7.35
N ALA A 140 7.87 27.69 6.73
CA ALA A 140 8.49 26.41 6.43
C ALA A 140 8.72 25.58 7.70
N ALA A 141 8.59 24.27 7.62
CA ALA A 141 8.93 23.33 8.70
C ALA A 141 10.43 23.41 9.02
N SER A 142 10.78 23.11 10.27
CA SER A 142 12.18 22.99 10.71
C SER A 142 12.35 21.60 11.34
N LEU A 143 12.96 20.70 10.59
CA LEU A 143 13.00 19.28 10.91
C LEU A 143 14.43 18.81 11.15
N SER A 144 14.61 17.85 12.07
CA SER A 144 15.79 16.99 12.09
C SER A 144 15.39 15.57 11.75
N ILE A 145 16.28 14.83 11.06
CA ILE A 145 16.02 13.46 10.64
C ILE A 145 17.19 12.58 11.05
N THR A 146 16.88 11.49 11.76
CA THR A 146 17.85 10.45 12.15
C THR A 146 17.41 9.09 11.65
N TYR A 147 18.37 8.20 11.43
CA TYR A 147 18.17 6.81 11.02
C TYR A 147 19.04 5.90 11.90
N GLY A 148 18.42 5.08 12.73
CA GLY A 148 19.11 4.38 13.82
C GLY A 148 19.78 5.37 14.77
N SER A 149 21.11 5.24 14.95
CA SER A 149 21.95 6.18 15.70
C SER A 149 22.52 7.31 14.83
N LYS A 150 22.41 7.22 13.50
CA LYS A 150 23.03 8.19 12.57
C LYS A 150 22.12 9.38 12.31
N GLN A 151 22.64 10.57 12.46
CA GLN A 151 21.96 11.79 12.04
C GLN A 151 22.11 11.97 10.53
N ILE A 152 20.98 11.96 9.78
CA ILE A 152 20.95 12.19 8.35
C ILE A 152 21.06 13.69 8.05
N ILE A 153 20.24 14.47 8.77
CA ILE A 153 20.24 15.92 8.63
C ILE A 153 19.90 16.60 9.97
N LYS A 154 20.75 17.53 10.38
CA LYS A 154 20.59 18.25 11.65
C LYS A 154 19.41 19.23 11.61
N LYS A 155 19.28 19.96 10.49
CA LYS A 155 18.23 20.97 10.30
C LYS A 155 17.85 21.06 8.83
N LEU A 156 16.62 20.67 8.53
CA LEU A 156 15.99 20.80 7.22
C LEU A 156 14.90 21.87 7.31
N ILE A 157 15.03 22.94 6.51
CA ILE A 157 13.97 23.93 6.32
C ILE A 157 13.30 23.63 4.99
N SER A 158 12.03 23.28 5.02
CA SER A 158 11.28 22.76 3.87
C SER A 158 9.78 22.88 4.09
N ASP A 159 8.98 22.57 3.09
CA ASP A 159 7.54 22.36 3.28
C ASP A 159 7.26 21.07 4.06
N GLY A 160 8.19 20.12 4.04
CA GLY A 160 8.09 18.87 4.77
C GLY A 160 9.16 17.86 4.39
N ALA A 161 8.91 16.62 4.78
CA ALA A 161 9.70 15.45 4.43
C ALA A 161 8.80 14.23 4.30
N LEU A 162 9.21 13.26 3.51
CA LEU A 162 8.44 12.06 3.22
C LEU A 162 9.34 10.83 3.38
N VAL A 163 8.78 9.76 3.95
CA VAL A 163 9.39 8.43 4.03
C VAL A 163 8.50 7.46 3.28
N SER A 164 9.00 6.91 2.18
CA SER A 164 8.24 6.02 1.32
C SER A 164 8.73 4.59 1.37
N THR A 165 7.78 3.65 1.27
CA THR A 165 8.03 2.25 0.97
C THR A 165 8.31 2.06 -0.53
N PRO A 166 8.79 0.88 -0.96
CA PRO A 166 8.83 0.54 -2.38
C PRO A 166 7.46 0.67 -3.07
N ALA A 167 6.37 0.29 -2.42
CA ALA A 167 5.01 0.41 -2.97
C ALA A 167 4.60 1.88 -3.18
N GLY A 168 4.96 2.76 -2.25
CA GLY A 168 4.69 4.19 -2.32
C GLY A 168 5.68 4.99 -3.16
N SER A 169 6.77 4.38 -3.64
CA SER A 169 7.81 5.09 -4.41
C SER A 169 7.28 5.69 -5.72
N THR A 170 6.17 5.20 -6.24
CA THR A 170 5.47 5.70 -7.43
C THR A 170 4.26 6.58 -7.11
N ALA A 171 3.98 6.83 -5.82
CA ALA A 171 2.92 7.72 -5.35
C ALA A 171 3.48 9.12 -5.03
N TYR A 172 3.17 9.70 -3.89
CA TYR A 172 3.61 11.05 -3.53
C TYR A 172 5.14 11.21 -3.55
N ASN A 173 5.89 10.15 -3.26
CA ASN A 173 7.35 10.14 -3.40
C ASN A 173 7.81 10.53 -4.82
N LEU A 174 7.14 10.05 -5.88
CA LEU A 174 7.47 10.40 -7.25
C LEU A 174 7.18 11.87 -7.55
N SER A 175 6.06 12.41 -7.05
CA SER A 175 5.67 13.81 -7.23
C SER A 175 6.67 14.79 -6.58
N VAL A 176 7.40 14.36 -5.54
CA VAL A 176 8.46 15.15 -4.91
C VAL A 176 9.86 14.75 -5.40
N HIS A 177 9.95 14.18 -6.60
CA HIS A 177 11.19 13.76 -7.26
C HIS A 177 12.00 12.72 -6.49
N GLY A 178 11.32 11.91 -5.66
CA GLY A 178 11.94 10.78 -4.97
C GLY A 178 12.26 9.62 -5.92
N PRO A 179 13.26 8.78 -5.56
CA PRO A 179 13.63 7.63 -6.37
C PRO A 179 12.56 6.56 -6.38
N ILE A 180 12.42 5.88 -7.50
CA ILE A 180 11.58 4.71 -7.63
C ILE A 180 12.32 3.49 -7.09
N LEU A 181 11.66 2.71 -6.23
CA LEU A 181 12.20 1.52 -5.62
C LEU A 181 11.52 0.27 -6.19
N SER A 182 12.28 -0.81 -6.39
CA SER A 182 11.68 -2.11 -6.73
C SER A 182 10.80 -2.61 -5.58
N LEU A 183 9.62 -3.17 -5.91
CA LEU A 183 8.65 -3.62 -4.90
C LEU A 183 9.18 -4.68 -3.93
N ASP A 184 10.14 -5.48 -4.36
CA ASP A 184 10.81 -6.53 -3.59
C ASP A 184 12.06 -6.03 -2.83
N SER A 185 12.41 -4.73 -2.96
CA SER A 185 13.58 -4.18 -2.29
C SER A 185 13.34 -3.97 -0.79
N ASN A 186 14.37 -4.24 0.02
CA ASN A 186 14.39 -3.94 1.46
C ASN A 186 14.88 -2.51 1.72
N LYS A 187 14.39 -1.55 0.94
CA LYS A 187 14.83 -0.15 1.00
C LYS A 187 13.65 0.78 1.27
N LEU A 188 13.93 1.93 1.85
CA LEU A 188 13.01 3.05 2.01
C LEU A 188 13.63 4.29 1.38
N SER A 189 12.78 5.19 0.90
CA SER A 189 13.18 6.51 0.42
C SER A 189 12.84 7.56 1.46
N ILE A 190 13.78 8.43 1.80
CA ILE A 190 13.54 9.66 2.58
C ILE A 190 13.79 10.82 1.64
N VAL A 191 12.78 11.66 1.40
CA VAL A 191 12.90 12.83 0.51
C VAL A 191 12.35 14.08 1.18
N PRO A 192 12.96 15.25 0.93
CA PRO A 192 12.39 16.50 1.35
C PRO A 192 11.25 16.93 0.41
N ILE A 193 10.34 17.73 0.93
CA ILE A 193 9.29 18.40 0.14
C ILE A 193 9.67 19.87 0.05
N SER A 194 9.95 20.38 -1.15
CA SER A 194 10.36 21.76 -1.42
C SER A 194 11.45 22.26 -0.45
N PRO A 195 12.67 21.68 -0.47
CA PRO A 195 13.73 22.05 0.48
C PRO A 195 14.27 23.45 0.20
N PHE A 196 14.20 24.32 1.24
CA PHE A 196 14.78 25.64 1.21
C PHE A 196 16.24 25.66 1.70
N ARG A 197 16.53 24.91 2.79
CA ARG A 197 17.89 24.73 3.34
C ARG A 197 18.04 23.33 3.92
N PRO A 198 19.06 22.55 3.52
CA PRO A 198 19.94 22.79 2.35
C PRO A 198 19.19 22.54 1.03
N ARG A 199 19.33 23.45 0.06
CA ARG A 199 18.59 23.41 -1.23
C ARG A 199 18.90 22.21 -2.10
N ARG A 200 20.11 21.70 -2.05
CA ARG A 200 20.58 20.58 -2.91
C ARG A 200 20.38 19.20 -2.28
N TRP A 201 19.82 19.14 -1.08
CA TRP A 201 19.57 17.84 -0.46
C TRP A 201 18.40 17.13 -1.14
N LYS A 202 18.71 16.08 -1.89
CA LYS A 202 17.74 15.29 -2.66
C LYS A 202 17.10 14.15 -1.84
N GLY A 203 17.48 13.99 -0.57
CA GLY A 203 17.05 12.86 0.23
C GLY A 203 18.05 11.71 0.28
N LYS A 204 17.62 10.56 0.74
CA LYS A 204 18.46 9.38 0.93
C LYS A 204 17.67 8.09 0.81
N ILE A 205 18.21 7.11 0.10
CA ILE A 205 17.75 5.71 0.16
C ILE A 205 18.43 5.03 1.34
N ILE A 206 17.67 4.33 2.16
CA ILE A 206 18.13 3.62 3.35
C ILE A 206 17.60 2.20 3.38
N ASN A 207 18.18 1.35 4.25
CA ASN A 207 17.65 0.02 4.50
C ASN A 207 16.41 0.10 5.41
N ASP A 208 15.45 -0.82 5.25
CA ASP A 208 14.19 -0.87 5.99
C ASP A 208 14.31 -1.41 7.43
N ARG A 209 15.53 -1.78 7.89
CA ARG A 209 15.76 -2.48 9.17
C ARG A 209 15.74 -1.55 10.39
N SER A 210 16.05 -0.27 10.22
CA SER A 210 16.17 0.68 11.34
C SER A 210 15.02 1.68 11.37
N ARG A 211 14.78 2.22 12.55
CA ARG A 211 13.78 3.29 12.74
C ARG A 211 14.32 4.61 12.22
N ILE A 212 13.42 5.39 11.64
CA ILE A 212 13.62 6.78 11.27
C ILE A 212 12.93 7.65 12.33
N ILE A 213 13.57 8.71 12.75
CA ILE A 213 12.98 9.70 13.66
C ILE A 213 13.02 11.05 12.96
N ILE A 214 11.85 11.65 12.80
CA ILE A 214 11.69 13.03 12.35
C ILE A 214 11.23 13.86 13.55
N SER A 215 12.02 14.87 13.93
CA SER A 215 11.67 15.75 15.02
C SER A 215 11.44 17.18 14.52
N ASN A 216 10.36 17.81 14.97
CA ASN A 216 10.13 19.22 14.76
C ASN A 216 10.98 20.02 15.73
N LEU A 217 11.91 20.82 15.20
CA LEU A 217 12.84 21.62 16.00
C LEU A 217 12.19 22.87 16.61
N ASN A 218 11.05 23.31 16.10
CA ASN A 218 10.33 24.47 16.61
C ASN A 218 8.80 24.29 16.53
N PRO A 219 8.23 23.37 17.33
CA PRO A 219 6.83 22.97 17.18
C PRO A 219 5.80 24.05 17.51
N LYS A 220 6.14 25.03 18.36
CA LYS A 220 5.24 26.16 18.67
C LYS A 220 5.15 27.15 17.51
N LYS A 221 6.29 27.56 16.94
CA LYS A 221 6.37 28.56 15.86
C LYS A 221 6.10 27.95 14.48
N ARG A 222 6.47 26.69 14.27
CA ARG A 222 6.42 25.98 12.98
C ARG A 222 5.70 24.64 13.12
N PRO A 223 4.38 24.65 13.37
CA PRO A 223 3.62 23.41 13.55
C PRO A 223 3.62 22.55 12.29
N ILE A 224 3.63 21.23 12.48
CA ILE A 224 3.61 20.25 11.39
C ILE A 224 2.54 19.19 11.63
N SER A 225 2.03 18.63 10.54
CA SER A 225 1.23 17.42 10.52
C SER A 225 2.08 16.23 10.10
N ALA A 226 1.75 15.05 10.63
CA ALA A 226 2.28 13.76 10.16
C ALA A 226 1.11 12.94 9.59
N VAL A 227 1.29 12.40 8.39
CA VAL A 227 0.23 11.69 7.65
C VAL A 227 0.73 10.29 7.26
N ALA A 228 -0.03 9.25 7.58
CA ALA A 228 0.21 7.88 7.17
C ALA A 228 -0.81 7.49 6.08
N ASP A 229 -0.41 7.55 4.80
CA ASP A 229 -1.27 7.51 3.62
C ASP A 229 -2.39 8.58 3.71
N ASN A 230 -3.53 8.25 4.35
CA ASN A 230 -4.69 9.14 4.52
C ASN A 230 -5.03 9.45 5.99
N SER A 231 -4.19 9.07 6.94
CA SER A 231 -4.44 9.27 8.38
C SER A 231 -3.53 10.37 8.95
N GLU A 232 -4.11 11.53 9.26
CA GLU A 232 -3.39 12.71 9.74
C GLU A 232 -3.33 12.80 11.26
N VAL A 233 -2.18 13.26 11.78
CA VAL A 233 -1.98 13.72 13.16
C VAL A 233 -1.40 15.12 13.14
N ARG A 234 -2.15 16.09 13.62
CA ARG A 234 -1.73 17.51 13.66
C ARG A 234 -0.85 17.81 14.87
N ASN A 235 -0.12 18.93 14.79
CA ASN A 235 0.75 19.43 15.86
C ASN A 235 1.78 18.38 16.32
N ALA A 236 2.38 17.67 15.36
CA ALA A 236 3.37 16.65 15.64
C ALA A 236 4.67 17.29 16.16
N LYS A 237 5.23 16.70 17.23
CA LYS A 237 6.53 17.08 17.80
C LYS A 237 7.62 16.09 17.40
N LYS A 238 7.32 14.79 17.48
CA LYS A 238 8.26 13.71 17.18
C LYS A 238 7.54 12.59 16.46
N ILE A 239 8.06 12.16 15.33
CA ILE A 239 7.52 11.09 14.52
C ILE A 239 8.57 9.97 14.45
N ILE A 240 8.18 8.76 14.82
CA ILE A 240 8.99 7.55 14.70
C ILE A 240 8.38 6.70 13.61
N ILE A 241 9.18 6.32 12.63
CA ILE A 241 8.76 5.53 11.48
C ILE A 241 9.65 4.29 11.40
N LYS A 242 9.05 3.13 11.25
CA LYS A 242 9.75 1.86 11.05
C LYS A 242 8.92 0.93 10.17
N THR A 243 9.55 0.01 9.47
CA THR A 243 8.84 -1.06 8.76
C THR A 243 8.23 -2.04 9.75
N ASN A 244 6.94 -2.32 9.64
CA ASN A 244 6.27 -3.32 10.45
C ASN A 244 6.27 -4.67 9.75
N LYS A 245 7.31 -5.48 9.97
CA LYS A 245 7.48 -6.80 9.35
C LYS A 245 6.52 -7.88 9.87
N LYS A 246 5.77 -7.60 10.95
CA LYS A 246 4.72 -8.49 11.46
C LYS A 246 3.46 -8.46 10.60
N ILE A 247 3.23 -7.33 9.89
CA ILE A 247 2.12 -7.18 8.96
C ILE A 247 2.66 -7.40 7.55
N LYS A 248 2.05 -8.36 6.85
CA LYS A 248 2.39 -8.71 5.47
C LYS A 248 1.14 -8.63 4.60
N PHE A 249 1.27 -8.06 3.41
CA PHE A 249 0.23 -8.04 2.38
C PHE A 249 0.77 -8.75 1.15
N ASN A 250 0.11 -9.83 0.75
CA ASN A 250 0.46 -10.62 -0.43
C ASN A 250 -0.32 -10.08 -1.63
N LEU A 251 0.37 -9.41 -2.54
CA LEU A 251 -0.20 -8.85 -3.76
C LEU A 251 0.13 -9.74 -4.95
N LEU A 252 -0.86 -9.98 -5.81
CA LEU A 252 -0.71 -10.76 -7.03
C LEU A 252 -0.65 -9.83 -8.24
N TYR A 253 0.41 -9.95 -9.02
CA TYR A 253 0.65 -9.15 -10.22
C TYR A 253 0.75 -9.99 -11.48
N ASP A 254 0.17 -9.47 -12.57
CA ASP A 254 0.31 -10.05 -13.90
C ASP A 254 1.78 -10.04 -14.34
N GLN A 255 2.28 -11.17 -14.88
CA GLN A 255 3.67 -11.31 -15.31
C GLN A 255 4.08 -10.32 -16.41
N SER A 256 3.15 -9.91 -17.26
CA SER A 256 3.41 -9.01 -18.41
C SER A 256 3.64 -7.54 -18.03
N ARG A 257 3.56 -7.18 -16.75
CA ARG A 257 3.60 -5.78 -16.29
C ARG A 257 4.67 -5.55 -15.25
N SER A 258 5.88 -5.26 -15.72
CA SER A 258 6.91 -4.72 -14.84
C SER A 258 6.51 -3.31 -14.36
N LEU A 259 6.83 -2.98 -13.11
CA LEU A 259 6.67 -1.64 -12.54
C LEU A 259 7.33 -0.57 -13.41
N GLN A 260 8.52 -0.86 -13.96
CA GLN A 260 9.26 0.01 -14.88
C GLN A 260 8.44 0.37 -16.13
N LYS A 261 7.70 -0.59 -16.70
CA LYS A 261 6.82 -0.35 -17.86
C LYS A 261 5.65 0.57 -17.51
N LYS A 262 5.07 0.42 -16.30
CA LYS A 262 4.01 1.30 -15.82
C LYS A 262 4.52 2.74 -15.63
N ILE A 263 5.70 2.90 -15.06
CA ILE A 263 6.35 4.20 -14.84
C ILE A 263 6.64 4.90 -16.17
N LYS A 264 7.23 4.17 -17.13
CA LYS A 264 7.52 4.73 -18.46
C LYS A 264 6.25 5.22 -19.16
N ILE A 265 5.14 4.48 -19.04
CA ILE A 265 3.83 4.88 -19.59
C ILE A 265 3.33 6.16 -18.91
N GLU A 266 3.48 6.29 -17.59
CA GLU A 266 3.07 7.48 -16.83
C GLU A 266 3.89 8.72 -17.23
N GLN A 267 5.20 8.57 -17.32
CA GLN A 267 6.12 9.66 -17.71
C GLN A 267 5.96 10.15 -19.16
N LEU A 268 5.55 9.24 -20.07
CA LEU A 268 5.37 9.55 -21.49
C LEU A 268 3.96 10.02 -21.84
N ARG A 269 3.09 10.07 -20.87
CA ARG A 269 1.70 10.47 -21.10
C ARG A 269 1.61 11.96 -21.32
N LYS A 270 1.20 12.35 -22.52
CA LYS A 270 0.65 13.68 -22.76
C LYS A 270 -0.70 13.75 -22.06
N GLU A 271 -0.89 14.74 -21.22
CA GLU A 271 -2.22 15.06 -20.67
C GLU A 271 -3.11 15.43 -21.86
N THR A 272 -3.95 14.50 -22.27
CA THR A 272 -5.06 14.84 -23.15
C THR A 272 -6.15 15.40 -22.25
N SER A 273 -6.31 16.71 -22.31
CA SER A 273 -7.43 17.49 -21.79
C SER A 273 -8.77 16.87 -22.18
#